data_547a4e7413ca71a461eff47d7df7a7b3
#
_entry.id   547a4e7413ca71a461eff47d7df7a7b3
#
_cell.length_a   1.000
_cell.length_b   1.000
_cell.length_c   1.000
_cell.angle_alpha   90.00
_cell.angle_beta   90.00
_cell.angle_gamma   90.00
#
_symmetry.space_group_name_H-M   'P 1'
#
loop_
_entity.id
_entity.type
_entity.pdbx_description
1 polymer ?
#
loop_
_entity_poly.entity_id
_entity_poly.type
_entity_poly.pdbx_seq_one_letter_code
_entity_poly.pdbx_strand_id
1 'polypeptide(L)' 'MIKKMSLEIFSGGGYIERELVYEGKDLKEIREQIQRDENALLEYMRTGDDQGEKCFVFQGFMLAKKPIQAAQFREPEF' A
#
# COMPACT_ATOMS: atom_id res chain seq x y z
N MET A 1 -4.64 -19.08 -6.09
CA MET A 1 -5.70 -18.14 -5.70
C MET A 1 -5.21 -16.72 -5.90
N ILE A 2 -6.04 -15.88 -6.45
CA ILE A 2 -5.71 -14.47 -6.70
C ILE A 2 -6.75 -13.61 -5.98
N LYS A 3 -6.27 -12.58 -5.29
CA LYS A 3 -7.14 -11.62 -4.62
C LYS A 3 -6.74 -10.20 -5.02
N LYS A 4 -7.73 -9.39 -5.33
CA LYS A 4 -7.52 -7.98 -5.64
C LYS A 4 -7.89 -7.14 -4.43
N MET A 5 -7.05 -6.13 -4.17
CA MET A 5 -7.29 -5.16 -3.11
C MET A 5 -7.18 -3.77 -3.70
N SER A 6 -7.82 -2.82 -3.08
CA SER A 6 -7.67 -1.41 -3.43
C SER A 6 -6.85 -0.71 -2.36
N LEU A 7 -5.80 -0.02 -2.78
CA LEU A 7 -5.04 0.85 -1.91
C LEU A 7 -5.48 2.29 -2.15
N GLU A 8 -6.01 2.90 -1.12
CA GLU A 8 -6.44 4.29 -1.16
C GLU A 8 -5.45 5.14 -0.37
N ILE A 9 -4.98 6.21 -0.98
CA ILE A 9 -3.97 7.09 -0.39
C ILE A 9 -4.49 8.53 -0.43
N PHE A 10 -4.48 9.17 0.72
CA PHE A 10 -4.85 10.56 0.87
C PHE A 10 -3.59 11.37 1.15
N SER A 11 -3.30 12.33 0.31
CA SER A 11 -2.17 13.23 0.48
C SER A 11 -2.64 14.68 0.44
N GLY A 12 -1.76 15.61 0.80
CA GLY A 12 -2.12 17.02 0.91
C GLY A 12 -2.62 17.69 -0.36
N GLY A 13 -2.50 17.03 -1.50
CA GLY A 13 -2.97 17.55 -2.78
C GLY A 13 -4.04 16.71 -3.45
N GLY A 14 -4.50 15.61 -2.83
CA GLY A 14 -5.49 14.78 -3.49
C GLY A 14 -5.61 13.36 -2.97
N TYR A 15 -6.27 12.57 -3.78
CA TYR A 15 -6.62 11.20 -3.48
C TYR A 15 -6.13 10.31 -4.63
N ILE A 16 -5.51 9.20 -4.29
CA ILE A 16 -5.02 8.23 -5.26
C ILE A 16 -5.56 6.86 -4.87
N GLU A 17 -6.07 6.14 -5.85
CA GLU A 17 -6.48 4.75 -5.67
C GLU A 17 -5.70 3.86 -6.62
N ARG A 18 -5.17 2.75 -6.12
CA ARG A 18 -4.44 1.77 -6.92
C ARG A 18 -4.95 0.37 -6.63
N GLU A 19 -5.09 -0.41 -7.68
CA GLU A 19 -5.42 -1.82 -7.54
C GLU A 19 -4.16 -2.63 -7.27
N LEU A 20 -4.24 -3.49 -6.26
CA LEU A 20 -3.17 -4.41 -5.90
C LEU A 20 -3.63 -5.82 -6.15
N VAL A 21 -2.75 -6.64 -6.67
CA VAL A 21 -3.04 -8.04 -6.96
C VAL A 21 -2.16 -8.93 -6.10
N TYR A 22 -2.77 -9.83 -5.36
CA TYR A 22 -2.07 -10.79 -4.50
C TYR A 22 -2.34 -12.19 -4.98
N GLU A 23 -1.30 -13.02 -5.00
CA GLU A 23 -1.39 -14.41 -5.41
C GLU A 23 -0.75 -15.29 -4.35
N GLY A 24 -1.40 -16.40 -4.04
CA GLY A 24 -0.93 -17.37 -3.07
C GLY A 24 -1.69 -18.67 -3.18
N LYS A 25 -1.24 -19.66 -2.41
CA LYS A 25 -1.87 -20.99 -2.39
C LYS A 25 -3.28 -20.94 -1.82
N ASP A 26 -3.44 -20.14 -0.77
CA ASP A 26 -4.70 -20.06 -0.05
C ASP A 26 -4.88 -18.63 0.51
N LEU A 27 -6.01 -18.41 1.13
CA LEU A 27 -6.36 -17.11 1.67
C LEU A 27 -5.43 -16.68 2.82
N LYS A 28 -4.96 -17.64 3.60
CA LYS A 28 -4.05 -17.35 4.70
C LYS A 28 -2.75 -16.75 4.20
N GLU A 29 -2.15 -17.34 3.16
CA GLU A 29 -0.92 -16.84 2.57
C GLU A 29 -1.12 -15.44 2.00
N ILE A 30 -2.24 -15.22 1.34
CA ILE A 30 -2.58 -13.90 0.78
C ILE A 30 -2.73 -12.86 1.88
N ARG A 31 -3.41 -13.20 2.98
CA ARG A 31 -3.57 -12.29 4.11
C ARG A 31 -2.24 -11.92 4.75
N GLU A 32 -1.31 -12.85 4.83
CA GLU A 32 0.03 -12.58 5.33
C GLU A 32 0.78 -11.59 4.44
N GLN A 33 0.65 -11.73 3.12
CA GLN A 33 1.25 -10.79 2.18
C GLN A 33 0.65 -9.39 2.32
N ILE A 34 -0.66 -9.30 2.42
CA ILE A 34 -1.37 -8.03 2.59
C ILE A 34 -0.91 -7.35 3.89
N GLN A 35 -0.86 -8.10 4.98
CA GLN A 35 -0.44 -7.57 6.27
C GLN A 35 1.00 -7.06 6.23
N ARG A 36 1.87 -7.77 5.54
CA ARG A 36 3.26 -7.36 5.38
C ARG A 36 3.36 -6.04 4.61
N ASP A 37 2.61 -5.92 3.53
CA ASP A 37 2.60 -4.71 2.72
C ASP A 37 2.02 -3.53 3.49
N GLU A 38 0.94 -3.77 4.23
CA GLU A 38 0.32 -2.75 5.07
C GLU A 38 1.30 -2.25 6.14
N ASN A 39 2.00 -3.17 6.80
CA ASN A 39 2.98 -2.80 7.80
C ASN A 39 4.15 -2.01 7.20
N ALA A 40 4.61 -2.40 6.02
CA ALA A 40 5.68 -1.69 5.32
C ALA A 40 5.27 -0.26 4.97
N LEU A 41 4.04 -0.07 4.49
CA LEU A 41 3.55 1.26 4.17
C LEU A 41 3.40 2.13 5.41
N LEU A 42 2.86 1.58 6.50
CA LEU A 42 2.74 2.31 7.77
C LEU A 42 4.09 2.73 8.31
N GLU A 43 5.09 1.85 8.23
CA GLU A 43 6.45 2.17 8.65
C GLU A 43 7.05 3.29 7.78
N TYR A 44 6.85 3.24 6.48
CA TYR A 44 7.30 4.29 5.58
C TYR A 44 6.66 5.64 5.91
N MET A 45 5.36 5.66 6.18
CA MET A 45 4.64 6.88 6.55
C MET A 45 5.19 7.49 7.84
N ARG A 46 5.62 6.64 8.76
CA ARG A 46 6.12 7.08 10.06
C ARG A 46 7.56 7.57 10.02
N THR A 47 8.42 6.92 9.24
CA THR A 47 9.87 7.13 9.30
C THR A 47 10.50 7.53 7.96
N GLY A 48 9.73 7.59 6.89
CA GLY A 48 10.26 7.76 5.53
C GLY A 48 11.20 8.95 5.35
N ASP A 49 10.95 10.05 6.05
CA ASP A 49 11.78 11.24 5.92
C ASP A 49 13.16 11.08 6.57
N ASP A 50 13.22 10.32 7.65
CA ASP A 50 14.44 10.15 8.44
C ASP A 50 15.45 9.26 7.75
N GLN A 51 15.02 8.47 6.79
CA GLN A 51 15.87 7.51 6.09
C GLN A 51 16.38 8.02 4.75
N GLY A 52 15.99 9.22 4.36
CA GLY A 52 16.41 9.81 3.09
C GLY A 52 15.79 9.19 1.86
N GLU A 53 14.84 8.31 2.00
CA GLU A 53 14.17 7.70 0.86
C GLU A 53 13.23 8.70 0.19
N LYS A 54 13.27 8.74 -1.14
CA LYS A 54 12.48 9.70 -1.91
C LYS A 54 11.17 9.13 -2.42
N CYS A 55 11.01 7.83 -2.39
CA CYS A 55 9.79 7.17 -2.82
C CYS A 55 9.64 5.81 -2.18
N PHE A 56 8.43 5.33 -2.15
CA PHE A 56 8.10 3.97 -1.73
C PHE A 56 7.65 3.18 -2.95
N VAL A 57 8.32 2.07 -3.21
CA VAL A 57 7.98 1.20 -4.35
C VAL A 57 7.03 0.12 -3.88
N PHE A 58 5.91 -0.03 -4.59
CA PHE A 58 4.87 -0.92 -4.17
C PHE A 58 4.19 -1.53 -5.39
N GLN A 59 4.33 -2.84 -5.58
CA GLN A 59 3.71 -3.58 -6.69
C GLN A 59 3.80 -2.88 -8.05
N GLY A 60 5.00 -2.41 -8.40
CA GLY A 60 5.24 -1.84 -9.71
C GLY A 60 4.91 -0.36 -9.86
N PHE A 61 4.46 0.29 -8.81
CA PHE A 61 4.33 1.74 -8.83
C PHE A 61 5.08 2.37 -7.67
N MET A 62 5.39 3.64 -7.82
CA MET A 62 6.13 4.39 -6.81
C MET A 62 5.25 5.46 -6.21
N LEU A 63 5.27 5.55 -4.89
CA LEU A 63 4.63 6.64 -4.16
C LEU A 63 5.70 7.70 -3.90
N ALA A 64 5.50 8.88 -4.47
CA ALA A 64 6.41 9.99 -4.24
C ALA A 64 6.40 10.38 -2.76
N LYS A 65 7.55 10.86 -2.29
CA LYS A 65 7.72 11.34 -0.93
C LYS A 65 7.01 12.68 -0.73
N LYS A 66 5.69 12.62 -0.76
CA LYS A 66 4.84 13.71 -0.31
C LYS A 66 4.20 13.30 0.98
N PRO A 67 3.81 14.23 1.84
CA PRO A 67 3.15 13.85 3.09
C PRO A 67 1.89 13.04 2.77
N ILE A 68 1.96 11.75 3.04
CA ILE A 68 0.79 10.90 2.98
C ILE A 68 0.04 11.10 4.30
N GLN A 69 -1.17 11.62 4.22
CA GLN A 69 -1.97 11.91 5.41
C GLN A 69 -2.66 10.65 5.93
N ALA A 70 -3.10 9.79 5.02
CA ALA A 70 -3.74 8.54 5.38
C ALA A 70 -3.65 7.56 4.21
N ALA A 71 -3.65 6.28 4.54
CA ALA A 71 -3.70 5.22 3.54
C ALA A 71 -4.49 4.05 4.12
N GLN A 72 -5.24 3.36 3.27
CA GLN A 72 -5.94 2.15 3.70
C GLN A 72 -6.03 1.13 2.59
N PHE A 73 -5.99 -0.13 2.98
CA PHE A 73 -6.23 -1.26 2.09
C PHE A 73 -7.71 -1.65 2.22
N ARG A 74 -8.39 -1.74 1.10
CA ARG A 74 -9.81 -2.10 1.06
C ARG A 74 -10.06 -3.23 0.09
N GLU A 75 -11.08 -4.02 0.38
CA GLU A 75 -11.61 -4.94 -0.61
C GLU A 75 -12.43 -4.16 -1.61
N PRO A 76 -12.22 -4.43 -2.93
CA PRO A 76 -13.02 -3.75 -3.95
C PRO A 76 -14.51 -4.06 -3.75
N GLU A 77 -15.34 -3.06 -3.90
CA GLU A 77 -16.78 -3.25 -3.93
C GLU A 77 -17.21 -3.56 -5.36
N PHE A 78 -17.95 -4.62 -5.52
CA PHE A 78 -18.54 -4.99 -6.79
C PHE A 78 -20.05 -4.88 -6.73
#